data_894fb63c14627ddf300d75c503edf226
#
_entry.id   894fb63c14627ddf300d75c503edf226
#
_cell.length_a   1.000
_cell.length_b   1.000
_cell.length_c   1.000
_cell.angle_alpha   90.00
_cell.angle_beta   90.00
_cell.angle_gamma   90.00
#
_symmetry.space_group_name_H-M   'P 1'
#
loop_
_entity.id
_entity.type
_entity.pdbx_description
1 polymer ?
#
loop_
_entity_poly.entity_id
_entity_poly.type
_entity_poly.pdbx_seq_one_letter_code
_entity_poly.pdbx_strand_id
1 'polypeptide(L)'
;MSYKNRKKNYPLYETTKFSDFREMTENVAQRFPEKIAFRYKLDPKDKDTQTVTFTESRDYIRHLATELHSMSLEGQRVAILGQASVEWFFSYTALMSVGAITVPIDKELPVSDIVSIMNTAGCKAAFFSDLIADKMAEVGAGVPTLDTLVSMGGAVEGAIELTALVSAGKEKHDAGDRSWYDYEIDKEGLASIVFTSGTTGKGKGVMLSLKNICSDMEQGMYNFNITERTLFALPPHHTFGSTVNFIGHFAQGCEIYISSGLRYILDELKLFKPTHLILVPLFVETFYKRIMATAEKTGKLGTLKKGIKISNALRKIGIDLRSKLFGESVLSNFGGELQMIICGGAALNQTIIDFFESIGVVILNGYGITECAPLISCNRNECRKQGSVGMPIIGGEVKIANPNEAGEGEICYRGPNVMLGYFGDEAATRAVIDEDGFFHTGDLGYVRVIDGDTWIYITGRSKNLIILSNGKNVYPEEIETDIQGIYGVNEVVVYEGVSRSDESNKMIVAEIFPDFDALKLHNITDAQTYFEDEVKRVNAKNVSYKAVAKVKIRNEEFPKNTSRKITRFKLDKTVD
;
A
#
# COMPACT_ATOMS: atom_id res chain seq x y z
N MET A 1 -16.73 12.21 -14.25
CA MET A 1 -16.43 13.48 -14.93
C MET A 1 -15.26 13.26 -15.85
N SER A 2 -15.38 13.55 -17.17
CA SER A 2 -14.20 13.54 -18.02
C SER A 2 -13.39 14.79 -17.71
N TYR A 3 -12.22 14.63 -17.10
CA TYR A 3 -11.26 15.70 -17.04
C TYR A 3 -10.81 15.99 -18.49
N LYS A 4 -11.18 17.13 -19.04
CA LYS A 4 -10.61 17.56 -20.30
C LYS A 4 -9.13 17.75 -20.07
N ASN A 5 -8.34 16.90 -20.73
CA ASN A 5 -6.90 17.05 -20.77
C ASN A 5 -6.62 18.41 -21.45
N ARG A 6 -6.26 19.44 -20.68
CA ARG A 6 -6.07 20.80 -21.19
C ARG A 6 -4.73 20.98 -21.90
N LYS A 7 -3.82 19.99 -21.77
CA LYS A 7 -2.51 19.98 -22.43
C LYS A 7 -2.28 18.60 -23.05
N LYS A 8 -1.93 18.57 -24.30
CA LYS A 8 -1.73 17.35 -25.08
C LYS A 8 -0.58 16.47 -24.55
N ASN A 9 0.40 17.05 -23.86
CA ASN A 9 1.46 16.36 -23.15
C ASN A 9 1.69 17.11 -21.85
N TYR A 10 1.27 16.53 -20.72
CA TYR A 10 1.66 17.05 -19.42
C TYR A 10 3.16 16.87 -19.26
N PRO A 11 3.92 17.93 -18.93
CA PRO A 11 5.33 17.75 -18.59
C PRO A 11 5.43 16.81 -17.39
N LEU A 12 6.51 16.04 -17.35
CA LEU A 12 6.85 15.26 -16.17
C LEU A 12 7.11 16.22 -15.01
N TYR A 13 6.79 15.76 -13.79
CA TYR A 13 7.12 16.54 -12.59
C TYR A 13 8.62 16.48 -12.32
N GLU A 14 9.15 17.50 -11.66
CA GLU A 14 10.52 17.46 -11.16
C GLU A 14 10.62 16.48 -9.98
N THR A 15 11.68 15.70 -9.95
CA THR A 15 11.93 14.73 -8.89
C THR A 15 13.37 14.80 -8.41
N THR A 16 13.59 14.41 -7.14
CA THR A 16 14.93 14.21 -6.59
C THR A 16 15.48 12.88 -7.08
N LYS A 17 16.66 12.94 -7.70
CA LYS A 17 17.38 11.73 -8.12
C LYS A 17 18.26 11.23 -7.00
N PHE A 18 18.25 9.92 -6.80
CA PHE A 18 19.14 9.24 -5.89
C PHE A 18 19.29 7.77 -6.32
N SER A 19 20.47 7.22 -6.14
CA SER A 19 20.79 5.86 -6.58
C SER A 19 21.04 4.90 -5.41
N ASP A 20 21.16 5.45 -4.20
CA ASP A 20 21.27 4.72 -2.95
C ASP A 20 20.77 5.58 -1.78
N PHE A 21 20.64 4.96 -0.60
CA PHE A 21 20.05 5.63 0.56
C PHE A 21 20.99 6.62 1.26
N ARG A 22 22.30 6.47 1.10
CA ARG A 22 23.26 7.47 1.56
C ARG A 22 23.12 8.76 0.74
N GLU A 23 23.15 8.63 -0.58
CA GLU A 23 22.93 9.77 -1.49
C GLU A 23 21.58 10.46 -1.21
N MET A 24 20.50 9.70 -1.05
CA MET A 24 19.19 10.23 -0.68
C MET A 24 19.25 11.06 0.61
N THR A 25 19.84 10.49 1.65
CA THR A 25 19.91 11.08 3.00
C THR A 25 20.72 12.37 3.00
N GLU A 26 21.87 12.38 2.33
CA GLU A 26 22.72 13.58 2.20
C GLU A 26 22.05 14.68 1.39
N ASN A 27 21.47 14.32 0.22
CA ASN A 27 20.80 15.26 -0.65
C ASN A 27 19.63 15.98 0.06
N VAL A 28 18.79 15.26 0.76
CA VAL A 28 17.62 15.87 1.41
C VAL A 28 18.02 16.72 2.61
N ALA A 29 19.01 16.33 3.38
CA ALA A 29 19.55 17.11 4.49
C ALA A 29 20.23 18.41 4.01
N GLN A 30 20.93 18.36 2.86
CA GLN A 30 21.52 19.54 2.26
C GLN A 30 20.45 20.52 1.73
N ARG A 31 19.37 20.02 1.14
CA ARG A 31 18.31 20.85 0.55
C ARG A 31 17.35 21.43 1.58
N PHE A 32 17.10 20.71 2.67
CA PHE A 32 16.09 21.06 3.66
C PHE A 32 16.61 20.93 5.12
N PRO A 33 17.76 21.53 5.48
CA PRO A 33 18.46 21.23 6.73
C PRO A 33 17.58 21.39 7.98
N GLU A 34 16.83 22.47 8.07
CA GLU A 34 16.02 22.84 9.24
C GLU A 34 14.55 22.41 9.13
N LYS A 35 14.16 21.85 7.98
CA LYS A 35 12.78 21.39 7.82
C LYS A 35 12.55 20.11 8.64
N ILE A 36 11.37 20.00 9.23
CA ILE A 36 10.95 18.80 9.94
C ILE A 36 10.77 17.66 8.92
N ALA A 37 11.46 16.55 9.16
CA ALA A 37 11.31 15.32 8.40
C ALA A 37 10.23 14.43 9.03
N PHE A 38 10.28 14.27 10.35
CA PHE A 38 9.34 13.44 11.09
C PHE A 38 8.70 14.20 12.24
N ARG A 39 7.43 13.85 12.47
CA ARG A 39 6.67 14.24 13.65
C ARG A 39 5.96 13.00 14.20
N TYR A 40 5.97 12.83 15.51
CA TYR A 40 5.36 11.66 16.15
C TYR A 40 5.02 11.95 17.62
N LYS A 41 4.28 11.06 18.26
CA LYS A 41 4.01 11.09 19.70
C LYS A 41 4.78 9.99 20.40
N LEU A 42 5.29 10.25 21.62
CA LEU A 42 5.88 9.23 22.47
C LEU A 42 4.80 8.32 23.06
N ASP A 43 3.74 8.91 23.61
CA ASP A 43 2.52 8.21 24.01
C ASP A 43 1.36 8.70 23.11
N PRO A 44 0.53 7.80 22.60
CA PRO A 44 -0.63 8.18 21.79
C PRO A 44 -1.57 9.22 22.44
N LYS A 45 -1.58 9.29 23.77
CA LYS A 45 -2.41 10.22 24.56
C LYS A 45 -1.77 11.59 24.75
N ASP A 46 -0.49 11.74 24.42
CA ASP A 46 0.20 13.02 24.56
C ASP A 46 -0.48 14.10 23.71
N LYS A 47 -0.48 15.33 24.25
CA LYS A 47 -0.90 16.50 23.48
C LYS A 47 0.21 17.02 22.58
N ASP A 48 1.44 16.90 23.04
CA ASP A 48 2.64 17.37 22.35
C ASP A 48 3.20 16.30 21.41
N THR A 49 3.93 16.76 20.42
CA THR A 49 4.62 15.91 19.45
C THR A 49 6.11 16.14 19.51
N GLN A 50 6.88 15.09 19.26
CA GLN A 50 8.31 15.17 19.00
C GLN A 50 8.53 15.45 17.51
N THR A 51 9.65 16.08 17.19
CA THR A 51 10.05 16.38 15.82
C THR A 51 11.50 16.04 15.59
N VAL A 52 11.82 15.64 14.36
CA VAL A 52 13.19 15.40 13.89
C VAL A 52 13.35 16.10 12.55
N THR A 53 14.38 16.93 12.40
CA THR A 53 14.72 17.61 11.14
C THR A 53 15.42 16.66 10.16
N PHE A 54 15.55 17.08 8.89
CA PHE A 54 16.31 16.31 7.92
C PHE A 54 17.81 16.23 8.27
N THR A 55 18.37 17.28 8.88
CA THR A 55 19.76 17.24 9.38
C THR A 55 19.92 16.22 10.51
N GLU A 56 19.04 16.26 11.52
CA GLU A 56 19.05 15.28 12.61
C GLU A 56 18.85 13.86 12.11
N SER A 57 17.96 13.65 11.12
CA SER A 57 17.74 12.36 10.48
C SER A 57 19.01 11.83 9.80
N ARG A 58 19.69 12.68 9.02
CA ARG A 58 20.97 12.31 8.39
C ARG A 58 22.02 11.95 9.44
N ASP A 59 22.16 12.77 10.47
CA ASP A 59 23.18 12.56 11.50
C ASP A 59 22.93 11.25 12.26
N TYR A 60 21.67 10.96 12.60
CA TYR A 60 21.31 9.70 13.25
C TYR A 60 21.63 8.50 12.34
N ILE A 61 21.19 8.53 11.08
CA ILE A 61 21.43 7.46 10.11
C ILE A 61 22.92 7.24 9.90
N ARG A 62 23.69 8.31 9.74
CA ARG A 62 25.15 8.27 9.56
C ARG A 62 25.85 7.65 10.76
N HIS A 63 25.53 8.13 11.99
CA HIS A 63 26.13 7.59 13.20
C HIS A 63 25.80 6.10 13.36
N LEU A 64 24.55 5.71 13.18
CA LEU A 64 24.17 4.30 13.21
C LEU A 64 24.92 3.49 12.16
N ALA A 65 24.96 3.94 10.91
CA ALA A 65 25.65 3.26 9.83
C ALA A 65 27.15 3.11 10.08
N THR A 66 27.81 4.13 10.67
CA THR A 66 29.23 4.04 11.08
C THR A 66 29.45 2.90 12.07
N GLU A 67 28.57 2.71 13.05
CA GLU A 67 28.67 1.58 13.98
C GLU A 67 28.39 0.25 13.28
N LEU A 68 27.37 0.19 12.42
CA LEU A 68 27.01 -1.05 11.71
C LEU A 68 28.13 -1.58 10.81
N HIS A 69 28.97 -0.73 10.23
CA HIS A 69 30.19 -1.15 9.53
C HIS A 69 31.12 -1.93 10.45
N SER A 70 31.31 -1.45 11.69
CA SER A 70 32.14 -2.15 12.69
C SER A 70 31.58 -3.52 13.07
N MET A 71 30.27 -3.70 12.96
CA MET A 71 29.58 -4.98 13.24
C MET A 71 29.66 -5.98 12.07
N SER A 72 30.29 -5.62 10.94
CA SER A 72 30.45 -6.48 9.76
C SER A 72 29.12 -7.03 9.22
N LEU A 73 28.08 -6.20 9.15
CA LEU A 73 26.77 -6.59 8.66
C LEU A 73 26.64 -6.55 7.14
N GLU A 74 27.68 -6.11 6.41
CA GLU A 74 27.71 -6.14 4.94
C GLU A 74 27.39 -7.54 4.40
N GLY A 75 26.44 -7.63 3.46
CA GLY A 75 25.99 -8.89 2.88
C GLY A 75 25.23 -9.82 3.83
N GLN A 76 25.11 -9.47 5.13
CA GLN A 76 24.36 -10.26 6.09
C GLN A 76 22.86 -9.93 5.98
N ARG A 77 22.02 -10.96 6.18
CA ARG A 77 20.56 -10.79 6.24
C ARG A 77 20.17 -10.36 7.64
N VAL A 78 19.53 -9.19 7.73
CA VAL A 78 19.12 -8.54 8.96
C VAL A 78 17.60 -8.39 8.97
N ALA A 79 16.94 -9.08 9.90
CA ALA A 79 15.50 -8.93 10.08
C ALA A 79 15.17 -7.58 10.73
N ILE A 80 14.08 -6.95 10.30
CA ILE A 80 13.57 -5.73 10.91
C ILE A 80 12.07 -5.86 11.19
N LEU A 81 11.69 -5.77 12.49
CA LEU A 81 10.35 -6.03 12.98
C LEU A 81 9.87 -4.91 13.91
N GLY A 82 8.73 -4.34 13.63
CA GLY A 82 8.17 -3.30 14.50
C GLY A 82 7.01 -2.58 13.86
N GLN A 83 6.39 -1.70 14.64
CA GLN A 83 5.49 -0.69 14.11
C GLN A 83 6.28 0.38 13.37
N ALA A 84 5.57 1.21 12.59
CA ALA A 84 6.15 2.39 12.03
C ALA A 84 6.66 3.30 13.17
N SER A 85 7.94 3.64 13.13
CA SER A 85 8.60 4.56 14.05
C SER A 85 9.80 5.20 13.37
N VAL A 86 10.32 6.27 13.93
CA VAL A 86 11.54 6.94 13.43
C VAL A 86 12.72 5.97 13.45
N GLU A 87 12.83 5.20 14.54
CA GLU A 87 13.89 4.21 14.74
C GLU A 87 13.84 3.10 13.68
N TRP A 88 12.63 2.65 13.30
CA TRP A 88 12.45 1.67 12.23
C TRP A 88 12.98 2.20 10.90
N PHE A 89 12.60 3.44 10.54
CA PHE A 89 13.04 4.04 9.27
C PHE A 89 14.54 4.32 9.24
N PHE A 90 15.10 4.80 10.34
CA PHE A 90 16.54 5.07 10.42
C PHE A 90 17.36 3.78 10.39
N SER A 91 16.90 2.73 11.09
CA SER A 91 17.52 1.41 11.04
C SER A 91 17.47 0.81 9.64
N TYR A 92 16.31 0.86 8.97
CA TYR A 92 16.13 0.38 7.61
C TYR A 92 17.07 1.09 6.62
N THR A 93 17.15 2.42 6.73
CA THR A 93 18.01 3.25 5.87
C THR A 93 19.50 3.00 6.15
N ALA A 94 19.91 2.95 7.43
CA ALA A 94 21.28 2.72 7.82
C ALA A 94 21.78 1.33 7.39
N LEU A 95 20.99 0.27 7.62
CA LEU A 95 21.30 -1.10 7.21
C LEU A 95 21.55 -1.19 5.71
N MET A 96 20.68 -0.62 4.89
CA MET A 96 20.86 -0.63 3.43
C MET A 96 22.06 0.21 2.96
N SER A 97 22.38 1.29 3.69
CA SER A 97 23.52 2.14 3.35
C SER A 97 24.89 1.54 3.68
N VAL A 98 24.93 0.46 4.46
CA VAL A 98 26.13 -0.33 4.76
C VAL A 98 26.18 -1.68 4.03
N GLY A 99 25.27 -1.88 3.06
CA GLY A 99 25.22 -3.11 2.27
C GLY A 99 24.65 -4.32 3.02
N ALA A 100 23.97 -4.14 4.14
CA ALA A 100 23.22 -5.21 4.78
C ALA A 100 21.95 -5.52 3.97
N ILE A 101 21.54 -6.79 3.94
CA ILE A 101 20.34 -7.25 3.26
C ILE A 101 19.19 -7.24 4.26
N THR A 102 18.28 -6.28 4.12
CA THR A 102 17.14 -6.17 5.03
C THR A 102 16.07 -7.22 4.76
N VAL A 103 15.49 -7.76 5.83
CA VAL A 103 14.34 -8.68 5.79
C VAL A 103 13.21 -8.07 6.63
N PRO A 104 12.39 -7.17 6.04
CA PRO A 104 11.26 -6.57 6.74
C PRO A 104 10.19 -7.63 7.02
N ILE A 105 9.82 -7.80 8.29
CA ILE A 105 8.88 -8.83 8.73
C ILE A 105 7.72 -8.19 9.49
N ASP A 106 6.52 -8.68 9.23
CA ASP A 106 5.33 -8.25 9.96
C ASP A 106 5.36 -8.74 11.42
N LYS A 107 5.36 -7.79 12.34
CA LYS A 107 5.34 -8.08 13.79
C LYS A 107 4.09 -8.82 14.28
N GLU A 108 3.00 -8.77 13.51
CA GLU A 108 1.73 -9.42 13.85
C GLU A 108 1.70 -10.92 13.48
N LEU A 109 2.67 -11.40 12.68
CA LEU A 109 2.76 -12.82 12.35
C LEU A 109 2.91 -13.69 13.61
N PRO A 110 2.41 -14.93 13.58
CA PRO A 110 2.72 -15.94 14.61
C PRO A 110 4.24 -16.17 14.72
N VAL A 111 4.72 -16.54 15.91
CA VAL A 111 6.14 -16.85 16.14
C VAL A 111 6.67 -17.88 15.14
N SER A 112 5.91 -18.94 14.87
CA SER A 112 6.27 -19.99 13.90
C SER A 112 6.57 -19.45 12.50
N ASP A 113 5.80 -18.45 12.06
CA ASP A 113 5.94 -17.87 10.73
C ASP A 113 7.16 -16.94 10.67
N ILE A 114 7.39 -16.14 11.73
CA ILE A 114 8.59 -15.29 11.86
C ILE A 114 9.85 -16.16 11.86
N VAL A 115 9.87 -17.23 12.67
CA VAL A 115 10.97 -18.19 12.71
C VAL A 115 11.21 -18.84 11.35
N SER A 116 10.15 -19.24 10.64
CA SER A 116 10.24 -19.82 9.30
C SER A 116 10.86 -18.84 8.30
N ILE A 117 10.43 -17.59 8.30
CA ILE A 117 10.96 -16.53 7.43
C ILE A 117 12.44 -16.28 7.73
N MET A 118 12.80 -16.08 9.01
CA MET A 118 14.17 -15.79 9.41
C MET A 118 15.12 -16.94 9.12
N ASN A 119 14.71 -18.19 9.33
CA ASN A 119 15.49 -19.37 8.98
C ASN A 119 15.62 -19.52 7.46
N THR A 120 14.55 -19.30 6.69
CA THR A 120 14.60 -19.35 5.22
C THR A 120 15.53 -18.30 4.67
N ALA A 121 15.47 -17.08 5.17
CA ALA A 121 16.39 -16.01 4.78
C ALA A 121 17.80 -16.21 5.33
N GLY A 122 17.98 -17.00 6.42
CA GLY A 122 19.26 -17.16 7.12
C GLY A 122 19.69 -15.88 7.82
N CYS A 123 18.78 -15.24 8.55
CA CYS A 123 19.06 -13.98 9.26
C CYS A 123 20.16 -14.18 10.33
N LYS A 124 21.08 -13.21 10.40
CA LYS A 124 22.19 -13.15 11.38
C LYS A 124 21.91 -12.14 12.51
N ALA A 125 21.16 -11.10 12.22
CA ALA A 125 20.77 -10.09 13.18
C ALA A 125 19.29 -9.77 13.06
N ALA A 126 18.70 -9.22 14.14
CA ALA A 126 17.34 -8.71 14.14
C ALA A 126 17.27 -7.37 14.88
N PHE A 127 16.68 -6.38 14.23
CA PHE A 127 16.27 -5.11 14.78
C PHE A 127 14.78 -5.18 15.08
N PHE A 128 14.37 -4.98 16.31
CA PHE A 128 12.98 -5.15 16.70
C PHE A 128 12.49 -4.08 17.68
N SER A 129 11.18 -3.80 17.63
CA SER A 129 10.57 -2.93 18.64
C SER A 129 10.51 -3.63 20.00
N ASP A 130 10.81 -2.90 21.05
CA ASP A 130 10.66 -3.34 22.45
C ASP A 130 9.24 -3.84 22.77
N LEU A 131 8.22 -3.33 22.09
CA LEU A 131 6.82 -3.77 22.23
C LEU A 131 6.59 -5.25 21.90
N ILE A 132 7.52 -5.90 21.22
CA ILE A 132 7.46 -7.33 20.86
C ILE A 132 8.61 -8.13 21.50
N ALA A 133 9.21 -7.63 22.58
CA ALA A 133 10.36 -8.26 23.24
C ALA A 133 10.08 -9.71 23.63
N ASP A 134 8.93 -9.99 24.27
CA ASP A 134 8.56 -11.35 24.68
C ASP A 134 8.46 -12.29 23.47
N LYS A 135 7.83 -11.82 22.38
CA LYS A 135 7.76 -12.58 21.12
C LYS A 135 9.15 -12.84 20.54
N MET A 136 10.05 -11.85 20.59
CA MET A 136 11.41 -11.98 20.05
C MET A 136 12.28 -12.93 20.87
N ALA A 137 12.05 -13.08 22.17
CA ALA A 137 12.71 -14.08 22.98
C ALA A 137 12.36 -15.51 22.50
N GLU A 138 11.08 -15.76 22.18
CA GLU A 138 10.66 -17.05 21.61
C GLU A 138 11.21 -17.26 20.19
N VAL A 139 11.20 -16.21 19.35
CA VAL A 139 11.75 -16.26 17.98
C VAL A 139 13.25 -16.58 18.02
N GLY A 140 14.03 -15.93 18.88
CA GLY A 140 15.46 -16.14 19.03
C GLY A 140 15.83 -17.60 19.34
N ALA A 141 15.03 -18.26 20.17
CA ALA A 141 15.21 -19.68 20.47
C ALA A 141 15.01 -20.60 19.25
N GLY A 142 14.22 -20.17 18.26
CA GLY A 142 13.91 -20.91 17.02
C GLY A 142 14.81 -20.59 15.83
N VAL A 143 15.73 -19.61 15.94
CA VAL A 143 16.59 -19.16 14.83
C VAL A 143 18.08 -19.29 15.21
N PRO A 144 18.70 -20.47 15.02
CA PRO A 144 20.06 -20.75 15.49
C PRO A 144 21.16 -19.92 14.79
N THR A 145 20.85 -19.24 13.70
CA THR A 145 21.78 -18.35 12.98
C THR A 145 21.78 -16.92 13.51
N LEU A 146 20.88 -16.60 14.47
CA LEU A 146 20.70 -15.24 14.98
C LEU A 146 21.73 -14.95 16.07
N ASP A 147 22.73 -14.16 15.75
CA ASP A 147 23.85 -13.84 16.63
C ASP A 147 23.67 -12.49 17.35
N THR A 148 22.89 -11.58 16.76
CA THR A 148 22.75 -10.19 17.24
C THR A 148 21.28 -9.76 17.32
N LEU A 149 20.89 -9.26 18.47
CA LEU A 149 19.58 -8.65 18.71
C LEU A 149 19.73 -7.17 19.03
N VAL A 150 18.99 -6.30 18.36
CA VAL A 150 18.98 -4.85 18.59
C VAL A 150 17.56 -4.40 18.90
N SER A 151 17.35 -3.82 20.08
CA SER A 151 16.09 -3.20 20.44
C SER A 151 16.04 -1.77 19.89
N MET A 152 15.02 -1.46 19.08
CA MET A 152 14.77 -0.13 18.51
C MET A 152 14.06 0.82 19.47
N GLY A 153 13.58 0.32 20.61
CA GLY A 153 12.94 1.10 21.68
C GLY A 153 13.77 1.11 22.95
N GLY A 154 13.15 0.77 24.08
CA GLY A 154 13.81 0.69 25.37
C GLY A 154 14.74 -0.50 25.54
N ALA A 155 15.36 -0.61 26.73
CA ALA A 155 16.23 -1.71 27.09
C ALA A 155 15.48 -3.05 27.13
N VAL A 156 16.04 -4.06 26.47
CA VAL A 156 15.55 -5.45 26.44
C VAL A 156 16.69 -6.37 26.81
N GLU A 157 16.44 -7.30 27.74
CA GLU A 157 17.47 -8.27 28.16
C GLU A 157 17.98 -9.09 26.97
N GLY A 158 19.29 -9.18 26.84
CA GLY A 158 19.96 -9.90 25.75
C GLY A 158 20.00 -9.17 24.40
N ALA A 159 19.52 -7.94 24.33
CA ALA A 159 19.58 -7.10 23.12
C ALA A 159 20.41 -5.83 23.35
N ILE A 160 21.06 -5.35 22.32
CA ILE A 160 21.75 -4.06 22.30
C ILE A 160 20.71 -2.97 22.07
N GLU A 161 20.77 -1.89 22.84
CA GLU A 161 19.90 -0.74 22.57
C GLU A 161 20.38 0.01 21.31
N LEU A 162 19.45 0.39 20.45
CA LEU A 162 19.74 1.15 19.23
C LEU A 162 20.45 2.49 19.56
N THR A 163 20.05 3.15 20.65
CA THR A 163 20.68 4.39 21.12
C THR A 163 22.15 4.22 21.49
N ALA A 164 22.54 3.05 22.01
CA ALA A 164 23.93 2.74 22.30
C ALA A 164 24.76 2.62 21.01
N LEU A 165 24.21 1.97 19.97
CA LEU A 165 24.87 1.88 18.66
C LEU A 165 25.04 3.27 18.02
N VAL A 166 24.01 4.11 18.07
CA VAL A 166 24.08 5.48 17.55
C VAL A 166 25.14 6.30 18.29
N SER A 167 25.22 6.17 19.62
CA SER A 167 26.22 6.89 20.43
C SER A 167 27.65 6.42 20.11
N ALA A 168 27.87 5.11 20.00
CA ALA A 168 29.17 4.55 19.63
C ALA A 168 29.59 4.98 18.22
N GLY A 169 28.67 4.94 17.25
CA GLY A 169 28.94 5.42 15.90
C GLY A 169 29.22 6.92 15.83
N LYS A 170 28.55 7.72 16.68
CA LYS A 170 28.87 9.15 16.81
C LYS A 170 30.28 9.38 17.30
N GLU A 171 30.72 8.67 18.34
CA GLU A 171 32.09 8.77 18.86
C GLU A 171 33.14 8.42 17.80
N LYS A 172 32.91 7.33 17.01
CA LYS A 172 33.77 6.95 15.90
C LYS A 172 33.82 8.02 14.80
N HIS A 173 32.65 8.53 14.40
CA HIS A 173 32.54 9.58 13.40
C HIS A 173 33.26 10.85 13.84
N ASP A 174 33.10 11.28 15.09
CA ASP A 174 33.74 12.47 15.66
C ASP A 174 35.27 12.27 15.80
N ALA A 175 35.73 11.02 15.94
CA ALA A 175 37.14 10.63 15.89
C ALA A 175 37.71 10.55 14.45
N GLY A 176 36.90 10.81 13.43
CA GLY A 176 37.35 10.87 12.03
C GLY A 176 37.09 9.61 11.22
N ASP A 177 36.27 8.67 11.72
CA ASP A 177 35.85 7.52 10.94
C ASP A 177 35.03 7.96 9.70
N ARG A 178 35.40 7.48 8.54
CA ARG A 178 34.78 7.78 7.26
C ARG A 178 34.16 6.56 6.58
N SER A 179 34.07 5.43 7.28
CA SER A 179 33.62 4.16 6.71
C SER A 179 32.30 4.30 5.96
N TRP A 180 31.33 5.07 6.48
CA TRP A 180 30.05 5.30 5.81
C TRP A 180 30.19 6.03 4.46
N TYR A 181 31.16 6.94 4.32
CA TYR A 181 31.38 7.69 3.08
C TYR A 181 32.21 6.89 2.06
N ASP A 182 33.19 6.15 2.57
CA ASP A 182 34.21 5.47 1.75
C ASP A 182 33.74 4.08 1.27
N TYR A 183 32.68 3.53 1.89
CA TYR A 183 32.10 2.25 1.47
C TYR A 183 31.48 2.35 0.07
N GLU A 184 31.86 1.44 -0.84
CA GLU A 184 31.28 1.34 -2.18
C GLU A 184 30.01 0.47 -2.14
N ILE A 185 28.84 1.13 -2.28
CA ILE A 185 27.54 0.45 -2.20
C ILE A 185 27.27 -0.29 -3.51
N ASP A 186 27.04 -1.60 -3.44
CA ASP A 186 26.51 -2.38 -4.57
C ASP A 186 25.02 -2.09 -4.79
N LYS A 187 24.74 -1.34 -5.85
CA LYS A 187 23.37 -0.90 -6.18
C LYS A 187 22.56 -1.96 -6.94
N GLU A 188 23.24 -2.89 -7.61
CA GLU A 188 22.64 -3.95 -8.42
C GLU A 188 22.43 -5.24 -7.63
N GLY A 189 23.18 -5.42 -6.55
CA GLY A 189 23.11 -6.60 -5.68
C GLY A 189 21.85 -6.64 -4.82
N LEU A 190 21.67 -7.77 -4.15
CA LEU A 190 20.54 -7.99 -3.23
C LEU A 190 20.63 -7.04 -2.03
N ALA A 191 19.57 -6.21 -1.83
CA ALA A 191 19.49 -5.26 -0.72
C ALA A 191 18.31 -5.55 0.22
N SER A 192 17.24 -6.17 -0.27
CA SER A 192 16.08 -6.52 0.57
C SER A 192 15.43 -7.82 0.11
N ILE A 193 14.93 -8.60 1.07
CA ILE A 193 14.07 -9.77 0.82
C ILE A 193 12.72 -9.52 1.48
N VAL A 194 11.69 -9.28 0.67
CA VAL A 194 10.34 -9.00 1.15
C VAL A 194 9.46 -10.24 0.98
N PHE A 195 9.05 -10.85 2.10
CA PHE A 195 8.21 -12.04 2.03
C PHE A 195 6.75 -11.66 1.79
N THR A 196 6.17 -12.23 0.74
CA THR A 196 4.75 -12.04 0.39
C THR A 196 3.94 -13.25 0.86
N SER A 197 2.69 -13.03 1.29
CA SER A 197 1.76 -14.11 1.60
C SER A 197 1.41 -14.87 0.32
N GLY A 198 2.15 -15.93 0.03
CA GLY A 198 1.90 -16.79 -1.13
C GLY A 198 0.54 -17.48 -1.02
N THR A 199 -0.10 -17.74 -2.17
CA THR A 199 -1.37 -18.49 -2.24
C THR A 199 -1.24 -19.96 -1.86
N THR A 200 -0.01 -20.47 -1.72
CA THR A 200 0.33 -21.86 -1.35
C THR A 200 0.61 -22.04 0.13
N GLY A 201 0.43 -21.01 0.96
CA GLY A 201 0.66 -21.07 2.41
C GLY A 201 2.13 -20.84 2.84
N LYS A 202 3.11 -21.02 1.96
CA LYS A 202 4.51 -20.61 2.20
C LYS A 202 4.77 -19.29 1.46
N GLY A 203 5.13 -18.25 2.18
CA GLY A 203 5.49 -16.95 1.59
C GLY A 203 6.69 -17.07 0.65
N LYS A 204 6.68 -16.33 -0.46
CA LYS A 204 7.84 -16.20 -1.35
C LYS A 204 8.65 -14.96 -0.98
N GLY A 205 9.96 -15.10 -0.87
CA GLY A 205 10.88 -13.98 -0.64
C GLY A 205 11.18 -13.25 -1.95
N VAL A 206 10.67 -12.06 -2.13
CA VAL A 206 10.96 -11.19 -3.28
C VAL A 206 12.28 -10.50 -3.05
N MET A 207 13.25 -10.70 -3.94
CA MET A 207 14.58 -10.12 -3.89
C MET A 207 14.62 -8.76 -4.61
N LEU A 208 14.95 -7.70 -3.88
CA LEU A 208 15.06 -6.35 -4.42
C LEU A 208 16.48 -5.81 -4.26
N SER A 209 16.99 -5.15 -5.30
CA SER A 209 18.22 -4.35 -5.24
C SER A 209 17.93 -2.91 -4.83
N LEU A 210 18.96 -2.16 -4.42
CA LEU A 210 18.83 -0.71 -4.24
C LEU A 210 18.36 -0.02 -5.51
N LYS A 211 18.86 -0.45 -6.67
CA LYS A 211 18.41 0.06 -7.97
C LYS A 211 16.91 -0.13 -8.17
N ASN A 212 16.37 -1.33 -7.83
CA ASN A 212 14.92 -1.55 -7.95
C ASN A 212 14.14 -0.54 -7.11
N ILE A 213 14.53 -0.36 -5.83
CA ILE A 213 13.81 0.49 -4.89
C ILE A 213 13.96 1.97 -5.23
N CYS A 214 15.18 2.43 -5.51
CA CYS A 214 15.44 3.85 -5.82
C CYS A 214 14.83 4.27 -7.14
N SER A 215 14.94 3.42 -8.18
CA SER A 215 14.34 3.71 -9.49
C SER A 215 12.83 3.72 -9.44
N ASP A 216 12.20 2.88 -8.61
CA ASP A 216 10.74 2.88 -8.43
C ASP A 216 10.24 4.27 -8.00
N MET A 217 10.88 4.84 -6.99
CA MET A 217 10.48 6.16 -6.49
C MET A 217 10.90 7.32 -7.38
N GLU A 218 12.11 7.32 -7.91
CA GLU A 218 12.54 8.37 -8.85
C GLU A 218 11.57 8.42 -10.04
N GLN A 219 11.31 7.27 -10.65
CA GLN A 219 10.49 7.18 -11.85
C GLN A 219 8.99 7.37 -11.58
N GLY A 220 8.49 6.90 -10.44
CA GLY A 220 7.13 7.14 -10.00
C GLY A 220 6.83 8.62 -9.82
N MET A 221 7.74 9.36 -9.18
CA MET A 221 7.57 10.80 -8.93
C MET A 221 7.59 11.67 -10.19
N TYR A 222 8.04 11.18 -11.32
CA TYR A 222 7.83 11.87 -12.60
C TYR A 222 6.36 11.88 -13.03
N ASN A 223 5.59 10.89 -12.61
CA ASN A 223 4.19 10.76 -13.00
C ASN A 223 3.24 11.47 -12.03
N PHE A 224 3.54 11.52 -10.75
CA PHE A 224 2.71 12.20 -9.77
C PHE A 224 3.56 13.07 -8.83
N ASN A 225 2.95 14.12 -8.32
CA ASN A 225 3.61 15.05 -7.40
C ASN A 225 2.91 14.99 -6.04
N ILE A 226 3.70 14.85 -4.99
CA ILE A 226 3.24 14.92 -3.60
C ILE A 226 3.27 16.36 -3.09
N THR A 227 2.58 16.61 -2.01
CA THR A 227 2.52 17.91 -1.34
C THR A 227 3.39 17.91 -0.08
N GLU A 228 3.21 18.87 0.81
CA GLU A 228 4.17 19.16 1.88
C GLU A 228 4.17 18.16 3.04
N ARG A 229 2.99 17.62 3.43
CA ARG A 229 2.80 16.84 4.65
C ARG A 229 1.96 15.61 4.42
N THR A 230 2.41 14.48 4.94
CA THR A 230 1.67 13.22 4.92
C THR A 230 1.59 12.59 6.30
N LEU A 231 0.56 11.76 6.52
CA LEU A 231 0.45 10.90 7.70
C LEU A 231 0.76 9.47 7.30
N PHE A 232 1.73 8.86 7.98
CA PHE A 232 2.14 7.48 7.76
C PHE A 232 1.30 6.53 8.63
N ALA A 233 0.44 5.72 8.01
CA ALA A 233 -0.42 4.75 8.68
C ALA A 233 -0.33 3.33 8.10
N LEU A 234 0.51 3.13 7.09
CA LEU A 234 0.70 1.82 6.44
C LEU A 234 1.74 0.98 7.20
N PRO A 235 1.68 -0.37 7.11
CA PRO A 235 2.72 -1.22 7.67
C PRO A 235 4.07 -0.95 6.99
N PRO A 236 5.17 -0.70 7.76
CA PRO A 236 6.46 -0.35 7.18
C PRO A 236 7.16 -1.53 6.50
N HIS A 237 6.81 -2.77 6.83
CA HIS A 237 7.37 -3.98 6.21
C HIS A 237 6.84 -4.25 4.79
N HIS A 238 5.77 -3.56 4.37
CA HIS A 238 5.27 -3.63 2.99
C HIS A 238 5.94 -2.57 2.11
N THR A 239 6.26 -2.92 0.86
CA THR A 239 6.87 -1.98 -0.11
C THR A 239 6.02 -0.74 -0.35
N PHE A 240 4.69 -0.83 -0.30
CA PHE A 240 3.82 0.36 -0.37
C PHE A 240 4.04 1.30 0.82
N GLY A 241 4.31 0.77 2.02
CA GLY A 241 4.68 1.54 3.20
C GLY A 241 6.12 2.04 3.11
N SER A 242 7.10 1.15 2.99
CA SER A 242 8.53 1.52 3.01
C SER A 242 8.96 2.31 1.79
N THR A 243 8.62 1.87 0.58
CA THR A 243 9.09 2.54 -0.64
C THR A 243 8.25 3.77 -0.96
N VAL A 244 6.93 3.62 -1.14
CA VAL A 244 6.10 4.75 -1.60
C VAL A 244 5.87 5.76 -0.49
N ASN A 245 5.42 5.32 0.71
CA ASN A 245 5.02 6.25 1.76
C ASN A 245 6.18 6.75 2.63
N PHE A 246 7.32 6.03 2.71
CA PHE A 246 8.50 6.53 3.43
C PHE A 246 9.55 7.09 2.47
N ILE A 247 10.22 6.23 1.67
CA ILE A 247 11.36 6.64 0.84
C ILE A 247 10.98 7.76 -0.13
N GLY A 248 9.84 7.61 -0.84
CA GLY A 248 9.38 8.62 -1.78
C GLY A 248 9.13 9.98 -1.14
N HIS A 249 8.54 10.03 0.06
CA HIS A 249 8.25 11.28 0.76
C HIS A 249 9.49 11.89 1.38
N PHE A 250 10.33 11.08 2.02
CA PHE A 250 11.59 11.53 2.61
C PHE A 250 12.50 12.14 1.55
N ALA A 251 12.69 11.46 0.41
CA ALA A 251 13.53 11.95 -0.69
C ALA A 251 13.04 13.28 -1.30
N GLN A 252 11.74 13.54 -1.25
CA GLN A 252 11.16 14.80 -1.75
C GLN A 252 11.12 15.90 -0.68
N GLY A 253 11.60 15.66 0.54
CA GLY A 253 11.59 16.63 1.62
C GLY A 253 10.20 16.87 2.22
N CYS A 254 9.32 15.87 2.19
CA CYS A 254 7.99 15.93 2.78
C CYS A 254 8.05 15.69 4.30
N GLU A 255 7.27 16.44 5.08
CA GLU A 255 7.09 16.17 6.51
C GLU A 255 6.18 14.96 6.71
N ILE A 256 6.65 13.96 7.45
CA ILE A 256 5.96 12.69 7.69
C ILE A 256 5.52 12.63 9.15
N TYR A 257 4.21 12.61 9.39
CA TYR A 257 3.68 12.30 10.72
C TYR A 257 3.52 10.78 10.85
N ILE A 258 4.17 10.19 11.85
CA ILE A 258 4.03 8.76 12.13
C ILE A 258 2.82 8.57 13.05
N SER A 259 1.81 7.85 12.55
CA SER A 259 0.58 7.60 13.30
C SER A 259 0.81 6.64 14.46
N SER A 260 0.20 6.94 15.60
CA SER A 260 0.16 6.06 16.77
C SER A 260 -0.75 4.82 16.60
N GLY A 261 -1.36 4.67 15.43
CA GLY A 261 -2.19 3.54 15.04
C GLY A 261 -3.63 3.90 14.68
N LEU A 262 -4.33 2.92 14.12
CA LEU A 262 -5.66 3.11 13.51
C LEU A 262 -6.70 3.76 14.43
N ARG A 263 -6.61 3.47 15.73
CA ARG A 263 -7.54 4.02 16.74
C ARG A 263 -7.44 5.55 16.83
N TYR A 264 -6.26 6.11 16.61
CA TYR A 264 -5.96 7.52 16.82
C TYR A 264 -5.97 8.35 15.53
N ILE A 265 -6.04 7.70 14.38
CA ILE A 265 -5.82 8.31 13.06
C ILE A 265 -6.68 9.57 12.80
N LEU A 266 -7.94 9.59 13.24
CA LEU A 266 -8.82 10.73 12.97
C LEU A 266 -8.50 11.96 13.82
N ASP A 267 -8.03 11.75 15.05
CA ASP A 267 -7.61 12.84 15.91
C ASP A 267 -6.25 13.37 15.46
N GLU A 268 -5.38 12.48 14.99
CA GLU A 268 -4.08 12.82 14.42
C GLU A 268 -4.20 13.56 13.08
N LEU A 269 -5.17 13.20 12.23
CA LEU A 269 -5.48 13.95 11.01
C LEU A 269 -5.86 15.40 11.32
N LYS A 270 -6.66 15.62 12.35
CA LYS A 270 -7.04 16.98 12.80
C LYS A 270 -5.87 17.75 13.39
N LEU A 271 -5.01 17.07 14.17
CA LEU A 271 -3.84 17.66 14.80
C LEU A 271 -2.78 18.07 13.77
N PHE A 272 -2.42 17.13 12.89
CA PHE A 272 -1.31 17.27 11.96
C PHE A 272 -1.69 17.99 10.66
N LYS A 273 -2.95 17.92 10.25
CA LYS A 273 -3.48 18.55 9.04
C LYS A 273 -2.69 18.16 7.78
N PRO A 274 -2.64 16.89 7.43
CA PRO A 274 -1.90 16.45 6.26
C PRO A 274 -2.49 17.08 4.98
N THR A 275 -1.60 17.40 4.03
CA THR A 275 -2.00 17.93 2.72
C THR A 275 -2.30 16.82 1.73
N HIS A 276 -1.74 15.63 1.96
CA HIS A 276 -2.06 14.42 1.23
C HIS A 276 -1.90 13.16 2.10
N LEU A 277 -2.44 12.03 1.62
CA LEU A 277 -2.37 10.73 2.29
C LEU A 277 -2.03 9.63 1.29
N ILE A 278 -1.30 8.61 1.77
CA ILE A 278 -1.12 7.33 1.07
C ILE A 278 -1.93 6.28 1.82
N LEU A 279 -2.94 5.71 1.18
CA LEU A 279 -3.89 4.82 1.83
C LEU A 279 -4.24 3.62 0.96
N VAL A 280 -4.73 2.55 1.60
CA VAL A 280 -5.42 1.46 0.90
C VAL A 280 -6.94 1.73 0.90
N PRO A 281 -7.72 1.12 -0.02
CA PRO A 281 -9.16 1.37 -0.17
C PRO A 281 -9.95 1.34 1.13
N LEU A 282 -9.67 0.38 2.01
CA LEU A 282 -10.37 0.22 3.29
C LEU A 282 -10.43 1.52 4.13
N PHE A 283 -9.35 2.32 4.14
CA PHE A 283 -9.34 3.60 4.85
C PHE A 283 -10.24 4.63 4.17
N VAL A 284 -10.14 4.74 2.84
CA VAL A 284 -10.91 5.71 2.04
C VAL A 284 -12.40 5.41 2.14
N GLU A 285 -12.76 4.13 2.07
CA GLU A 285 -14.14 3.64 2.27
C GLU A 285 -14.65 3.93 3.67
N THR A 286 -13.81 3.69 4.70
CA THR A 286 -14.16 4.00 6.09
C THR A 286 -14.40 5.49 6.28
N PHE A 287 -13.57 6.34 5.70
CA PHE A 287 -13.77 7.79 5.74
C PHE A 287 -15.07 8.20 5.04
N TYR A 288 -15.33 7.65 3.86
CA TYR A 288 -16.60 7.89 3.14
C TYR A 288 -17.81 7.49 3.96
N LYS A 289 -17.85 6.25 4.49
CA LYS A 289 -18.93 5.73 5.32
C LYS A 289 -19.17 6.64 6.54
N ARG A 290 -18.09 7.06 7.20
CA ARG A 290 -18.18 7.93 8.38
C ARG A 290 -18.71 9.33 8.08
N ILE A 291 -18.32 9.93 6.95
CA ILE A 291 -18.87 11.22 6.50
C ILE A 291 -20.36 11.09 6.23
N MET A 292 -20.77 10.06 5.49
CA MET A 292 -22.16 9.82 5.13
C MET A 292 -23.04 9.58 6.37
N ALA A 293 -22.60 8.71 7.28
CA ALA A 293 -23.30 8.43 8.54
C ALA A 293 -23.42 9.68 9.43
N THR A 294 -22.35 10.50 9.51
CA THR A 294 -22.39 11.76 10.27
C THR A 294 -23.37 12.76 9.65
N ALA A 295 -23.37 12.89 8.32
CA ALA A 295 -24.31 13.76 7.61
C ALA A 295 -25.77 13.32 7.80
N GLU A 296 -26.01 12.03 7.83
CA GLU A 296 -27.34 11.45 8.09
C GLU A 296 -27.78 11.69 9.53
N LYS A 297 -26.95 11.32 10.51
CA LYS A 297 -27.21 11.52 11.94
C LYS A 297 -27.50 12.98 12.31
N THR A 298 -26.85 13.92 11.61
CA THR A 298 -27.05 15.37 11.81
C THR A 298 -28.14 15.97 10.94
N GLY A 299 -28.88 15.16 10.15
CA GLY A 299 -29.91 15.63 9.22
C GLY A 299 -29.41 16.44 8.03
N LYS A 300 -28.10 16.45 7.79
CA LYS A 300 -27.42 17.24 6.74
C LYS A 300 -27.16 16.48 5.44
N LEU A 301 -27.56 15.21 5.33
CA LEU A 301 -27.31 14.39 4.15
C LEU A 301 -27.90 15.01 2.86
N GLY A 302 -29.12 15.54 2.94
CA GLY A 302 -29.75 16.23 1.80
C GLY A 302 -28.99 17.48 1.38
N THR A 303 -28.50 18.25 2.35
CA THR A 303 -27.69 19.46 2.12
C THR A 303 -26.35 19.10 1.46
N LEU A 304 -25.68 18.07 1.96
CA LEU A 304 -24.42 17.57 1.39
C LEU A 304 -24.62 17.15 -0.08
N LYS A 305 -25.64 16.32 -0.36
CA LYS A 305 -25.95 15.88 -1.73
C LYS A 305 -26.29 17.05 -2.68
N LYS A 306 -27.05 18.05 -2.19
CA LYS A 306 -27.36 19.28 -2.96
C LYS A 306 -26.09 20.11 -3.21
N GLY A 307 -25.26 20.30 -2.18
CA GLY A 307 -23.98 21.01 -2.30
C GLY A 307 -23.05 20.38 -3.35
N ILE A 308 -22.93 19.04 -3.36
CA ILE A 308 -22.16 18.30 -4.36
C ILE A 308 -22.71 18.54 -5.78
N LYS A 309 -24.04 18.47 -5.97
CA LYS A 309 -24.66 18.73 -7.29
C LYS A 309 -24.38 20.14 -7.78
N ILE A 310 -24.54 21.14 -6.94
CA ILE A 310 -24.29 22.57 -7.27
C ILE A 310 -22.81 22.78 -7.58
N SER A 311 -21.91 22.32 -6.72
CA SER A 311 -20.47 22.41 -6.92
C SER A 311 -20.03 21.78 -8.25
N ASN A 312 -20.52 20.58 -8.55
CA ASN A 312 -20.21 19.88 -9.78
C ASN A 312 -20.76 20.59 -11.04
N ALA A 313 -21.92 21.22 -10.94
CA ALA A 313 -22.48 22.02 -12.03
C ALA A 313 -21.64 23.29 -12.28
N LEU A 314 -21.25 24.00 -11.24
CA LEU A 314 -20.44 25.22 -11.33
C LEU A 314 -19.03 24.93 -11.86
N ARG A 315 -18.41 23.81 -11.49
CA ARG A 315 -17.11 23.38 -12.02
C ARG A 315 -17.12 23.17 -13.53
N LYS A 316 -18.24 22.78 -14.13
CA LYS A 316 -18.35 22.65 -15.60
C LYS A 316 -18.15 23.97 -16.33
N ILE A 317 -18.46 25.08 -15.67
CA ILE A 317 -18.27 26.44 -16.20
C ILE A 317 -17.05 27.14 -15.61
N GLY A 318 -16.15 26.40 -14.92
CA GLY A 318 -14.87 26.89 -14.42
C GLY A 318 -14.92 27.51 -13.02
N ILE A 319 -16.05 27.46 -12.31
CA ILE A 319 -16.20 28.01 -10.95
C ILE A 319 -16.02 26.89 -9.94
N ASP A 320 -14.96 26.97 -9.12
CA ASP A 320 -14.67 26.01 -8.04
C ASP A 320 -15.01 26.60 -6.67
N LEU A 321 -16.02 26.05 -6.02
CA LEU A 321 -16.48 26.45 -4.68
C LEU A 321 -16.29 25.34 -3.64
N ARG A 322 -15.54 24.27 -3.93
CA ARG A 322 -15.42 23.10 -3.06
C ARG A 322 -14.87 23.44 -1.69
N SER A 323 -13.77 24.19 -1.60
CA SER A 323 -13.19 24.63 -0.33
C SER A 323 -14.19 25.44 0.52
N LYS A 324 -14.95 26.33 -0.12
CA LYS A 324 -15.95 27.16 0.56
C LYS A 324 -17.17 26.35 1.05
N LEU A 325 -17.61 25.35 0.27
CA LEU A 325 -18.79 24.55 0.61
C LEU A 325 -18.48 23.41 1.58
N PHE A 326 -17.30 22.81 1.51
CA PHE A 326 -16.96 21.57 2.22
C PHE A 326 -15.80 21.73 3.21
N GLY A 327 -15.05 22.82 3.19
CA GLY A 327 -13.88 23.06 4.04
C GLY A 327 -14.19 22.85 5.52
N GLU A 328 -15.10 23.65 6.08
CA GLU A 328 -15.48 23.53 7.50
C GLU A 328 -16.36 22.32 7.80
N SER A 329 -17.25 21.96 6.87
CA SER A 329 -18.28 20.94 7.14
C SER A 329 -17.79 19.51 6.97
N VAL A 330 -16.83 19.26 6.09
CA VAL A 330 -16.34 17.93 5.76
C VAL A 330 -14.83 17.82 5.94
N LEU A 331 -14.04 18.69 5.28
CA LEU A 331 -12.59 18.60 5.27
C LEU A 331 -11.95 18.90 6.63
N SER A 332 -12.61 19.64 7.51
CA SER A 332 -12.18 19.86 8.90
C SER A 332 -11.98 18.55 9.68
N ASN A 333 -12.69 17.47 9.31
CA ASN A 333 -12.49 16.16 9.91
C ASN A 333 -11.13 15.53 9.55
N PHE A 334 -10.50 16.03 8.48
CA PHE A 334 -9.14 15.65 8.02
C PHE A 334 -8.12 16.77 8.26
N GLY A 335 -8.41 17.70 9.18
CA GLY A 335 -7.54 18.84 9.48
C GLY A 335 -7.73 20.05 8.56
N GLY A 336 -8.61 19.98 7.55
CA GLY A 336 -8.98 21.11 6.68
C GLY A 336 -8.07 21.36 5.48
N GLU A 337 -6.91 20.70 5.42
CA GLU A 337 -5.88 20.97 4.40
C GLU A 337 -5.67 19.81 3.40
N LEU A 338 -6.42 18.72 3.54
CA LEU A 338 -6.31 17.55 2.67
C LEU A 338 -6.72 17.87 1.23
N GLN A 339 -5.79 17.70 0.30
CA GLN A 339 -5.97 17.98 -1.13
C GLN A 339 -6.01 16.70 -1.97
N MET A 340 -5.32 15.64 -1.54
CA MET A 340 -5.09 14.46 -2.35
C MET A 340 -4.99 13.20 -1.50
N ILE A 341 -5.45 12.08 -2.06
CA ILE A 341 -5.19 10.74 -1.54
C ILE A 341 -4.63 9.87 -2.68
N ILE A 342 -3.47 9.28 -2.45
CA ILE A 342 -2.92 8.25 -3.34
C ILE A 342 -3.41 6.91 -2.80
N CYS A 343 -4.16 6.17 -3.62
CA CYS A 343 -4.81 4.94 -3.22
C CYS A 343 -4.29 3.77 -4.05
N GLY A 344 -3.80 2.73 -3.37
CA GLY A 344 -3.24 1.54 -4.02
C GLY A 344 -3.48 0.26 -3.24
N GLY A 345 -3.02 -0.86 -3.79
CA GLY A 345 -3.09 -2.18 -3.15
C GLY A 345 -4.38 -2.98 -3.39
N ALA A 346 -5.48 -2.33 -3.77
CA ALA A 346 -6.73 -2.94 -4.25
C ALA A 346 -7.56 -1.90 -5.04
N ALA A 347 -8.61 -2.36 -5.72
CA ALA A 347 -9.53 -1.47 -6.43
C ALA A 347 -10.34 -0.61 -5.45
N LEU A 348 -10.55 0.66 -5.79
CA LEU A 348 -11.44 1.58 -5.07
C LEU A 348 -12.67 1.88 -5.92
N ASN A 349 -13.85 1.80 -5.29
CA ASN A 349 -15.12 2.05 -5.98
C ASN A 349 -15.18 3.47 -6.56
N GLN A 350 -15.59 3.57 -7.83
CA GLN A 350 -15.64 4.84 -8.56
C GLN A 350 -16.58 5.87 -7.90
N THR A 351 -17.67 5.43 -7.26
CA THR A 351 -18.59 6.32 -6.55
C THR A 351 -17.88 7.04 -5.39
N ILE A 352 -16.96 6.36 -4.71
CA ILE A 352 -16.18 6.94 -3.61
C ILE A 352 -15.16 7.93 -4.17
N ILE A 353 -14.49 7.59 -5.28
CA ILE A 353 -13.59 8.51 -5.98
C ILE A 353 -14.33 9.79 -6.37
N ASP A 354 -15.48 9.65 -7.03
CA ASP A 354 -16.30 10.78 -7.47
C ASP A 354 -16.78 11.65 -6.30
N PHE A 355 -17.09 11.02 -5.17
CA PHE A 355 -17.45 11.72 -3.94
C PHE A 355 -16.30 12.59 -3.43
N PHE A 356 -15.11 12.02 -3.21
CA PHE A 356 -13.96 12.77 -2.70
C PHE A 356 -13.55 13.89 -3.65
N GLU A 357 -13.54 13.64 -4.95
CA GLU A 357 -13.26 14.69 -5.95
C GLU A 357 -14.33 15.80 -5.95
N SER A 358 -15.58 15.44 -5.65
CA SER A 358 -16.68 16.42 -5.57
C SER A 358 -16.56 17.36 -4.36
N ILE A 359 -15.90 16.92 -3.30
CA ILE A 359 -15.66 17.75 -2.09
C ILE A 359 -14.28 18.42 -2.09
N GLY A 360 -13.43 18.16 -3.08
CA GLY A 360 -12.16 18.85 -3.25
C GLY A 360 -10.91 18.01 -3.03
N VAL A 361 -11.04 16.73 -2.68
CA VAL A 361 -9.91 15.82 -2.51
C VAL A 361 -9.71 14.99 -3.77
N VAL A 362 -8.52 15.08 -4.37
CA VAL A 362 -8.15 14.32 -5.56
C VAL A 362 -7.78 12.90 -5.17
N ILE A 363 -8.31 11.90 -5.88
CA ILE A 363 -7.90 10.50 -5.70
C ILE A 363 -6.99 10.09 -6.87
N LEU A 364 -5.77 9.67 -6.53
CA LEU A 364 -4.81 9.08 -7.48
C LEU A 364 -4.75 7.57 -7.26
N ASN A 365 -5.32 6.80 -8.18
CA ASN A 365 -5.14 5.36 -8.16
C ASN A 365 -3.73 5.00 -8.62
N GLY A 366 -3.07 4.13 -7.85
CA GLY A 366 -1.80 3.49 -8.19
C GLY A 366 -1.96 1.97 -8.26
N TYR A 367 -1.20 1.35 -9.14
CA TYR A 367 -1.12 -0.09 -9.28
C TYR A 367 0.32 -0.56 -9.13
N GLY A 368 0.48 -1.63 -8.37
CA GLY A 368 1.78 -2.22 -8.14
C GLY A 368 1.72 -3.49 -7.31
N ILE A 369 2.83 -4.17 -7.30
CA ILE A 369 3.06 -5.44 -6.60
C ILE A 369 4.47 -5.47 -6.03
N THR A 370 4.71 -6.25 -5.00
CA THR A 370 6.01 -6.32 -4.33
C THR A 370 7.15 -6.63 -5.28
N GLU A 371 6.91 -7.49 -6.26
CA GLU A 371 7.85 -7.89 -7.31
C GLU A 371 8.27 -6.75 -8.25
N CYS A 372 7.62 -5.59 -8.15
CA CYS A 372 7.95 -4.37 -8.91
C CYS A 372 8.30 -3.18 -8.00
N ALA A 373 8.69 -3.39 -6.76
CA ALA A 373 9.29 -2.50 -5.76
C ALA A 373 8.49 -1.26 -5.22
N PRO A 374 7.20 -1.01 -5.33
CA PRO A 374 6.16 -1.86 -5.89
C PRO A 374 5.49 -1.34 -7.17
N LEU A 375 5.78 -0.12 -7.66
CA LEU A 375 4.92 0.67 -8.54
C LEU A 375 5.05 0.27 -10.02
N ILE A 376 3.95 -0.09 -10.64
CA ILE A 376 3.85 -0.33 -12.09
C ILE A 376 3.28 0.89 -12.80
N SER A 377 2.19 1.46 -12.24
CA SER A 377 1.51 2.62 -12.81
C SER A 377 0.84 3.48 -11.76
N CYS A 378 0.59 4.73 -12.11
CA CYS A 378 -0.20 5.65 -11.30
C CYS A 378 -0.90 6.70 -12.17
N ASN A 379 -2.00 7.24 -11.63
CA ASN A 379 -2.64 8.41 -12.20
C ASN A 379 -1.79 9.66 -11.95
N ARG A 380 -1.94 10.65 -12.81
CA ARG A 380 -1.30 11.96 -12.65
C ARG A 380 -2.23 12.92 -11.92
N ASN A 381 -1.67 13.87 -11.18
CA ASN A 381 -2.44 14.84 -10.39
C ASN A 381 -3.52 15.56 -11.21
N GLU A 382 -3.18 15.98 -12.43
CA GLU A 382 -4.07 16.75 -13.29
C GLU A 382 -4.70 15.94 -14.43
N CYS A 383 -4.27 14.68 -14.63
CA CYS A 383 -4.74 13.82 -15.70
C CYS A 383 -5.03 12.42 -15.19
N ARG A 384 -6.32 12.12 -15.06
CA ARG A 384 -6.84 10.84 -14.59
C ARG A 384 -7.90 10.32 -15.55
N LYS A 385 -7.98 9.02 -15.71
CA LYS A 385 -9.02 8.37 -16.51
C LYS A 385 -9.86 7.48 -15.60
N GLN A 386 -11.16 7.61 -15.71
CA GLN A 386 -12.11 6.83 -14.92
C GLN A 386 -11.87 5.33 -15.12
N GLY A 387 -11.81 4.57 -14.01
CA GLY A 387 -11.57 3.13 -14.01
C GLY A 387 -10.13 2.71 -14.28
N SER A 388 -9.22 3.65 -14.65
CA SER A 388 -7.81 3.35 -14.91
C SER A 388 -6.98 3.43 -13.63
N VAL A 389 -5.97 2.59 -13.54
CA VAL A 389 -4.90 2.65 -12.54
C VAL A 389 -3.71 3.52 -12.99
N GLY A 390 -3.90 4.29 -14.05
CA GLY A 390 -2.95 5.28 -14.55
C GLY A 390 -2.06 4.79 -15.68
N MET A 391 -0.99 5.54 -15.89
CA MET A 391 0.03 5.27 -16.89
C MET A 391 1.21 4.54 -16.27
N PRO A 392 1.95 3.69 -17.02
CA PRO A 392 3.21 3.13 -16.55
C PRO A 392 4.12 4.23 -16.01
N ILE A 393 4.88 3.92 -14.95
CA ILE A 393 5.93 4.84 -14.50
C ILE A 393 7.00 5.00 -15.59
N ILE A 394 7.75 6.08 -15.52
CA ILE A 394 8.77 6.38 -16.53
C ILE A 394 9.81 5.25 -16.60
N GLY A 395 10.17 4.85 -17.82
CA GLY A 395 11.09 3.71 -18.03
C GLY A 395 10.42 2.34 -17.90
N GLY A 396 9.13 2.28 -17.52
CA GLY A 396 8.34 1.05 -17.49
C GLY A 396 7.62 0.79 -18.80
N GLU A 397 7.56 -0.47 -19.21
CA GLU A 397 6.83 -0.94 -20.38
C GLU A 397 5.76 -1.95 -19.97
N VAL A 398 4.59 -1.86 -20.58
CA VAL A 398 3.47 -2.77 -20.34
C VAL A 398 3.03 -3.44 -21.63
N LYS A 399 2.87 -4.76 -21.60
CA LYS A 399 2.20 -5.54 -22.65
C LYS A 399 1.05 -6.37 -22.07
N ILE A 400 0.09 -6.70 -22.89
CA ILE A 400 -0.97 -7.67 -22.54
C ILE A 400 -0.63 -9.00 -23.21
N ALA A 401 -0.40 -10.02 -22.37
CA ALA A 401 -0.14 -11.37 -22.87
C ALA A 401 -1.44 -12.12 -23.13
N ASN A 402 -1.47 -12.88 -24.23
CA ASN A 402 -2.60 -13.71 -24.64
C ASN A 402 -3.95 -12.97 -24.63
N PRO A 403 -4.08 -11.79 -25.32
CA PRO A 403 -5.30 -11.02 -25.29
C PRO A 403 -6.44 -11.78 -25.99
N ASN A 404 -7.64 -11.70 -25.40
CA ASN A 404 -8.87 -12.16 -26.02
C ASN A 404 -9.35 -11.17 -27.11
N GLU A 405 -10.50 -11.44 -27.72
CA GLU A 405 -11.08 -10.57 -28.77
C GLU A 405 -11.36 -9.12 -28.29
N ALA A 406 -11.55 -8.92 -26.98
CA ALA A 406 -11.75 -7.60 -26.38
C ALA A 406 -10.43 -6.89 -26.02
N GLY A 407 -9.28 -7.55 -26.25
CA GLY A 407 -7.96 -7.03 -25.90
C GLY A 407 -7.59 -7.23 -24.43
N GLU A 408 -8.33 -8.03 -23.68
CA GLU A 408 -8.06 -8.37 -22.29
C GLU A 408 -7.17 -9.60 -22.18
N GLY A 409 -6.17 -9.55 -21.32
CA GLY A 409 -5.24 -10.63 -21.04
C GLY A 409 -4.42 -10.35 -19.80
N GLU A 410 -3.35 -11.10 -19.60
CA GLU A 410 -2.45 -10.87 -18.46
C GLU A 410 -1.61 -9.62 -18.68
N ILE A 411 -1.59 -8.76 -17.67
CA ILE A 411 -0.73 -7.58 -17.64
C ILE A 411 0.70 -8.03 -17.36
N CYS A 412 1.62 -7.75 -18.27
CA CYS A 412 3.05 -7.98 -18.10
C CYS A 412 3.79 -6.67 -18.07
N TYR A 413 4.77 -6.56 -17.18
CA TYR A 413 5.52 -5.33 -16.96
C TYR A 413 7.02 -5.56 -17.05
N ARG A 414 7.75 -4.61 -17.64
CA ARG A 414 9.20 -4.56 -17.69
C ARG A 414 9.67 -3.17 -17.26
N GLY A 415 10.63 -3.11 -16.33
CA GLY A 415 11.19 -1.85 -15.85
C GLY A 415 12.36 -2.10 -14.90
N PRO A 416 13.15 -1.07 -14.58
CA PRO A 416 14.31 -1.20 -13.69
C PRO A 416 13.95 -1.53 -12.24
N ASN A 417 12.70 -1.37 -11.86
CA ASN A 417 12.14 -1.70 -10.56
C ASN A 417 11.61 -3.14 -10.45
N VAL A 418 11.71 -3.96 -11.52
CA VAL A 418 11.38 -5.40 -11.46
C VAL A 418 12.41 -6.12 -10.60
N MET A 419 11.96 -7.00 -9.72
CA MET A 419 12.75 -7.77 -8.77
C MET A 419 13.90 -8.56 -9.44
N LEU A 420 14.90 -8.92 -8.64
CA LEU A 420 15.97 -9.86 -9.06
C LEU A 420 15.45 -11.30 -9.23
N GLY A 421 14.38 -11.64 -8.53
CA GLY A 421 13.76 -12.97 -8.54
C GLY A 421 13.22 -13.37 -7.17
N TYR A 422 12.79 -14.61 -7.03
CA TYR A 422 12.39 -15.19 -5.75
C TYR A 422 13.57 -15.86 -5.06
N PHE A 423 13.78 -15.54 -3.78
CA PHE A 423 14.88 -16.05 -2.98
C PHE A 423 14.84 -17.58 -2.85
N GLY A 424 15.88 -18.24 -3.31
CA GLY A 424 16.01 -19.70 -3.29
C GLY A 424 15.06 -20.45 -4.22
N ASP A 425 14.35 -19.77 -5.14
CA ASP A 425 13.39 -20.40 -6.06
C ASP A 425 13.54 -19.87 -7.50
N GLU A 426 14.58 -20.33 -8.17
CA GLU A 426 14.82 -19.98 -9.57
C GLU A 426 13.72 -20.49 -10.51
N ALA A 427 13.11 -21.64 -10.20
CA ALA A 427 12.05 -22.19 -11.02
C ALA A 427 10.82 -21.28 -10.99
N ALA A 428 10.42 -20.79 -9.82
CA ALA A 428 9.35 -19.80 -9.70
C ALA A 428 9.73 -18.46 -10.35
N THR A 429 10.99 -18.06 -10.32
CA THR A 429 11.48 -16.84 -10.98
C THR A 429 11.32 -16.95 -12.49
N ARG A 430 11.82 -18.03 -13.09
CA ARG A 430 11.69 -18.28 -14.54
C ARG A 430 10.24 -18.47 -15.01
N ALA A 431 9.34 -18.86 -14.11
CA ALA A 431 7.92 -19.00 -14.45
C ALA A 431 7.19 -17.64 -14.54
N VAL A 432 7.76 -16.56 -14.01
CA VAL A 432 7.10 -15.24 -13.95
C VAL A 432 7.88 -14.12 -14.65
N ILE A 433 9.16 -14.32 -14.99
CA ILE A 433 9.95 -13.39 -15.80
C ILE A 433 10.29 -14.10 -17.10
N ASP A 434 9.75 -13.59 -18.22
CA ASP A 434 9.97 -14.18 -19.54
C ASP A 434 11.36 -13.83 -20.11
N GLU A 435 11.71 -14.43 -21.27
CA GLU A 435 13.01 -14.24 -21.93
C GLU A 435 13.24 -12.78 -22.39
N ASP A 436 12.17 -12.01 -22.60
CA ASP A 436 12.22 -10.58 -22.96
C ASP A 436 12.33 -9.67 -21.71
N GLY A 437 12.36 -10.24 -20.50
CA GLY A 437 12.45 -9.54 -19.23
C GLY A 437 11.11 -8.95 -18.74
N PHE A 438 9.97 -9.38 -19.30
CA PHE A 438 8.68 -8.98 -18.76
C PHE A 438 8.27 -9.86 -17.59
N PHE A 439 7.89 -9.21 -16.51
CA PHE A 439 7.29 -9.86 -15.35
C PHE A 439 5.79 -10.09 -15.58
N HIS A 440 5.35 -11.32 -15.44
CA HIS A 440 3.95 -11.77 -15.51
C HIS A 440 3.27 -11.53 -14.16
N THR A 441 2.39 -10.53 -14.09
CA THR A 441 1.85 -10.06 -12.82
C THR A 441 0.80 -10.97 -12.19
N GLY A 442 0.19 -11.85 -12.99
CA GLY A 442 -0.98 -12.62 -12.60
C GLY A 442 -2.25 -11.77 -12.50
N ASP A 443 -2.19 -10.47 -12.80
CA ASP A 443 -3.34 -9.59 -12.90
C ASP A 443 -3.83 -9.51 -14.34
N LEU A 444 -5.15 -9.54 -14.53
CA LEU A 444 -5.80 -9.46 -15.84
C LEU A 444 -6.28 -8.05 -16.11
N GLY A 445 -6.23 -7.64 -17.37
CA GLY A 445 -6.64 -6.31 -17.75
C GLY A 445 -6.40 -6.00 -19.22
N TYR A 446 -6.49 -4.74 -19.54
CA TYR A 446 -6.24 -4.23 -20.88
C TYR A 446 -5.59 -2.85 -20.84
N VAL A 447 -5.04 -2.42 -21.96
CA VAL A 447 -4.51 -1.08 -22.14
C VAL A 447 -5.34 -0.31 -23.17
N ARG A 448 -5.42 1.02 -22.97
CA ARG A 448 -5.97 1.94 -23.97
C ARG A 448 -4.96 3.05 -24.24
N VAL A 449 -4.73 3.33 -25.52
CA VAL A 449 -3.96 4.50 -25.91
C VAL A 449 -4.93 5.66 -26.09
N ILE A 450 -4.80 6.70 -25.28
CA ILE A 450 -5.64 7.89 -25.30
C ILE A 450 -4.74 9.11 -25.36
N ASP A 451 -4.88 9.93 -26.39
CA ASP A 451 -4.05 11.11 -26.64
C ASP A 451 -2.53 10.82 -26.73
N GLY A 452 -2.17 9.58 -27.12
CA GLY A 452 -0.80 9.11 -27.24
C GLY A 452 -0.21 8.51 -25.96
N ASP A 453 -0.94 8.53 -24.84
CA ASP A 453 -0.55 7.95 -23.56
C ASP A 453 -1.20 6.57 -23.37
N THR A 454 -0.45 5.61 -22.81
CA THR A 454 -0.94 4.26 -22.48
C THR A 454 -1.58 4.27 -21.09
N TRP A 455 -2.84 3.86 -21.01
CA TRP A 455 -3.62 3.78 -19.78
C TRP A 455 -3.93 2.33 -19.45
N ILE A 456 -3.68 1.92 -18.20
CA ILE A 456 -3.87 0.55 -17.74
C ILE A 456 -5.22 0.43 -17.03
N TYR A 457 -5.94 -0.65 -17.32
CA TYR A 457 -7.21 -1.01 -16.70
C TYR A 457 -7.12 -2.45 -16.20
N ILE A 458 -7.40 -2.67 -14.92
CA ILE A 458 -7.39 -4.00 -14.29
C ILE A 458 -8.82 -4.51 -14.27
N THR A 459 -9.04 -5.77 -14.69
CA THR A 459 -10.34 -6.44 -14.65
C THR A 459 -10.43 -7.50 -13.56
N GLY A 460 -9.28 -8.09 -13.15
CA GLY A 460 -9.26 -9.08 -12.08
C GLY A 460 -7.92 -9.78 -11.93
N ARG A 461 -7.95 -10.94 -11.26
CA ARG A 461 -6.78 -11.82 -11.10
C ARG A 461 -6.96 -13.13 -11.82
N SER A 462 -5.92 -13.60 -12.50
CA SER A 462 -5.94 -14.88 -13.24
C SER A 462 -6.34 -16.07 -12.35
N LYS A 463 -5.90 -16.07 -11.08
CA LYS A 463 -6.21 -17.13 -10.10
C LYS A 463 -7.67 -17.14 -9.63
N ASN A 464 -8.38 -16.02 -9.77
CA ASN A 464 -9.77 -15.87 -9.35
C ASN A 464 -10.75 -15.98 -10.53
N LEU A 465 -10.22 -16.02 -11.76
CA LEU A 465 -11.02 -16.09 -12.97
C LEU A 465 -11.95 -17.31 -12.93
N ILE A 466 -13.24 -17.07 -13.14
CA ILE A 466 -14.24 -18.12 -13.29
C ILE A 466 -14.44 -18.36 -14.80
N ILE A 467 -14.14 -19.56 -15.24
CA ILE A 467 -14.35 -19.98 -16.62
C ILE A 467 -15.64 -20.80 -16.68
N LEU A 468 -16.67 -20.22 -17.26
CA LEU A 468 -17.96 -20.89 -17.41
C LEU A 468 -17.90 -22.04 -18.41
N SER A 469 -18.85 -22.98 -18.32
CA SER A 469 -18.97 -24.14 -19.24
C SER A 469 -19.08 -23.75 -20.71
N ASN A 470 -19.56 -22.55 -21.01
CA ASN A 470 -19.62 -21.99 -22.36
C ASN A 470 -18.34 -21.27 -22.82
N GLY A 471 -17.25 -21.39 -22.06
CA GLY A 471 -15.95 -20.76 -22.34
C GLY A 471 -15.86 -19.26 -22.06
N LYS A 472 -16.89 -18.64 -21.48
CA LYS A 472 -16.86 -17.22 -21.13
C LYS A 472 -16.14 -16.99 -19.81
N ASN A 473 -15.32 -15.94 -19.77
CA ASN A 473 -14.62 -15.49 -18.58
C ASN A 473 -15.51 -14.58 -17.74
N VAL A 474 -15.55 -14.83 -16.44
CA VAL A 474 -16.18 -13.96 -15.44
C VAL A 474 -15.11 -13.53 -14.44
N TYR A 475 -14.94 -12.23 -14.28
CA TYR A 475 -14.00 -11.60 -13.34
C TYR A 475 -14.74 -11.28 -12.03
N PRO A 476 -14.52 -12.04 -10.96
CA PRO A 476 -15.24 -11.84 -9.68
C PRO A 476 -15.12 -10.42 -9.14
N GLU A 477 -13.95 -9.81 -9.29
CA GLU A 477 -13.63 -8.49 -8.76
C GLU A 477 -14.50 -7.38 -9.39
N GLU A 478 -14.93 -7.53 -10.64
CA GLU A 478 -15.87 -6.58 -11.26
C GLU A 478 -17.24 -6.64 -10.57
N ILE A 479 -17.74 -7.85 -10.32
CA ILE A 479 -19.03 -8.07 -9.66
C ILE A 479 -18.95 -7.62 -8.19
N GLU A 480 -17.84 -7.89 -7.51
CA GLU A 480 -17.59 -7.43 -6.15
C GLU A 480 -17.62 -5.91 -6.05
N THR A 481 -17.03 -5.22 -7.02
CA THR A 481 -17.03 -3.75 -7.08
C THR A 481 -18.45 -3.19 -7.19
N ASP A 482 -19.31 -3.82 -7.99
CA ASP A 482 -20.70 -3.43 -8.13
C ASP A 482 -21.49 -3.69 -6.83
N ILE A 483 -21.31 -4.87 -6.22
CA ILE A 483 -22.01 -5.24 -4.97
C ILE A 483 -21.51 -4.41 -3.79
N GLN A 484 -20.23 -4.09 -3.72
CA GLN A 484 -19.65 -3.23 -2.67
C GLN A 484 -20.31 -1.84 -2.62
N GLY A 485 -20.88 -1.39 -3.74
CA GLY A 485 -21.66 -0.14 -3.81
C GLY A 485 -23.05 -0.21 -3.18
N ILE A 486 -23.55 -1.38 -2.81
CA ILE A 486 -24.86 -1.58 -2.18
C ILE A 486 -24.79 -1.09 -0.73
N TYR A 487 -25.84 -0.37 -0.28
CA TYR A 487 -25.94 0.08 1.10
C TYR A 487 -25.93 -1.10 2.07
N GLY A 488 -25.14 -0.98 3.14
CA GLY A 488 -25.03 -2.03 4.16
C GLY A 488 -24.09 -3.18 3.82
N VAL A 489 -23.42 -3.19 2.67
CA VAL A 489 -22.30 -4.10 2.41
C VAL A 489 -21.06 -3.62 3.16
N ASN A 490 -20.51 -4.45 4.03
CA ASN A 490 -19.21 -4.21 4.63
C ASN A 490 -18.11 -4.83 3.79
N GLU A 491 -18.23 -6.14 3.48
CA GLU A 491 -17.30 -6.87 2.63
C GLU A 491 -18.05 -7.83 1.72
N VAL A 492 -17.50 -8.12 0.56
CA VAL A 492 -18.05 -9.09 -0.39
C VAL A 492 -16.95 -9.88 -1.07
N VAL A 493 -17.21 -11.16 -1.30
CA VAL A 493 -16.38 -12.02 -2.14
C VAL A 493 -17.27 -12.76 -3.12
N VAL A 494 -16.90 -12.73 -4.40
CA VAL A 494 -17.55 -13.48 -5.45
C VAL A 494 -16.65 -14.65 -5.87
N TYR A 495 -17.22 -15.82 -6.03
CA TYR A 495 -16.50 -17.03 -6.43
C TYR A 495 -17.38 -18.04 -7.17
N GLU A 496 -16.74 -19.02 -7.80
CA GLU A 496 -17.43 -20.19 -8.33
C GLU A 496 -17.80 -21.11 -7.15
N GLY A 497 -19.10 -21.20 -6.86
CA GLY A 497 -19.63 -22.12 -5.86
C GLY A 497 -19.96 -23.46 -6.49
N VAL A 498 -19.78 -24.54 -5.73
CA VAL A 498 -20.04 -25.92 -6.16
C VAL A 498 -21.14 -26.52 -5.28
N SER A 499 -22.16 -27.10 -5.89
CA SER A 499 -23.24 -27.75 -5.12
C SER A 499 -22.73 -28.98 -4.37
N ARG A 500 -23.15 -29.13 -3.10
CA ARG A 500 -22.82 -30.33 -2.28
C ARG A 500 -23.40 -31.62 -2.86
N SER A 501 -24.54 -31.52 -3.52
CA SER A 501 -25.24 -32.67 -4.08
C SER A 501 -24.76 -33.07 -5.47
N ASP A 502 -24.16 -32.12 -6.22
CA ASP A 502 -23.69 -32.33 -7.60
C ASP A 502 -22.52 -31.38 -7.91
N GLU A 503 -21.31 -31.91 -7.87
CA GLU A 503 -20.08 -31.15 -8.15
C GLU A 503 -20.02 -30.57 -9.57
N SER A 504 -20.83 -31.09 -10.51
CA SER A 504 -20.94 -30.54 -11.85
C SER A 504 -21.79 -29.26 -11.91
N ASN A 505 -22.61 -29.01 -10.89
CA ASN A 505 -23.46 -27.82 -10.80
C ASN A 505 -22.69 -26.69 -10.15
N LYS A 506 -22.04 -25.89 -11.00
CA LYS A 506 -21.26 -24.73 -10.65
C LYS A 506 -22.05 -23.45 -10.89
N MET A 507 -21.93 -22.49 -9.97
CA MET A 507 -22.65 -21.22 -10.05
C MET A 507 -21.82 -20.05 -9.52
N ILE A 508 -22.13 -18.84 -9.95
CA ILE A 508 -21.54 -17.62 -9.40
C ILE A 508 -22.24 -17.29 -8.08
N VAL A 509 -21.47 -17.24 -7.01
CA VAL A 509 -21.95 -16.95 -5.66
C VAL A 509 -21.35 -15.63 -5.19
N ALA A 510 -22.19 -14.76 -4.62
CA ALA A 510 -21.73 -13.60 -3.85
C ALA A 510 -21.93 -13.88 -2.36
N GLU A 511 -20.84 -13.91 -1.62
CA GLU A 511 -20.85 -14.02 -0.16
C GLU A 511 -20.60 -12.66 0.44
N ILE A 512 -21.55 -12.16 1.25
CA ILE A 512 -21.58 -10.79 1.76
C ILE A 512 -21.48 -10.81 3.29
N PHE A 513 -20.58 -10.01 3.84
CA PHE A 513 -20.57 -9.65 5.25
C PHE A 513 -21.21 -8.28 5.40
N PRO A 514 -22.41 -8.18 6.04
CA PRO A 514 -23.14 -6.94 6.21
C PRO A 514 -22.52 -6.00 7.25
N ASP A 515 -22.76 -4.71 7.07
CA ASP A 515 -22.74 -3.73 8.16
C ASP A 515 -24.09 -3.75 8.88
N PHE A 516 -24.21 -4.62 9.88
CA PHE A 516 -25.46 -4.83 10.60
C PHE A 516 -25.97 -3.56 11.32
N ASP A 517 -25.08 -2.65 11.72
CA ASP A 517 -25.48 -1.40 12.36
C ASP A 517 -26.07 -0.43 11.31
N ALA A 518 -25.50 -0.38 10.13
CA ALA A 518 -26.07 0.36 9.02
C ALA A 518 -27.45 -0.17 8.61
N LEU A 519 -27.63 -1.50 8.55
CA LEU A 519 -28.92 -2.12 8.23
C LEU A 519 -30.00 -1.77 9.26
N LYS A 520 -29.66 -1.79 10.56
CA LYS A 520 -30.58 -1.39 11.65
C LYS A 520 -31.03 0.06 11.53
N LEU A 521 -30.14 0.97 11.14
CA LEU A 521 -30.48 2.39 10.95
C LEU A 521 -31.61 2.58 9.93
N HIS A 522 -31.70 1.70 8.94
CA HIS A 522 -32.74 1.74 7.89
C HIS A 522 -33.88 0.75 8.12
N ASN A 523 -33.99 0.16 9.33
CA ASN A 523 -35.00 -0.85 9.69
C ASN A 523 -34.99 -2.09 8.78
N ILE A 524 -33.82 -2.45 8.22
CA ILE A 524 -33.64 -3.65 7.42
C ILE A 524 -33.38 -4.80 8.39
N THR A 525 -34.39 -5.64 8.63
CA THR A 525 -34.35 -6.75 9.59
C THR A 525 -33.99 -8.08 8.94
N ASP A 526 -34.28 -8.25 7.64
CA ASP A 526 -33.93 -9.43 6.85
C ASP A 526 -32.82 -9.08 5.84
N ALA A 527 -31.58 -9.30 6.24
CA ALA A 527 -30.41 -9.03 5.41
C ALA A 527 -30.36 -9.95 4.17
N GLN A 528 -30.81 -11.23 4.29
CA GLN A 528 -30.78 -12.16 3.16
C GLN A 528 -31.66 -11.68 2.02
N THR A 529 -32.96 -11.43 2.30
CA THR A 529 -33.91 -10.95 1.30
C THR A 529 -33.49 -9.60 0.74
N TYR A 530 -33.00 -8.69 1.59
CA TYR A 530 -32.54 -7.37 1.16
C TYR A 530 -31.39 -7.47 0.14
N PHE A 531 -30.34 -8.21 0.44
CA PHE A 531 -29.21 -8.32 -0.47
C PHE A 531 -29.51 -9.15 -1.72
N GLU A 532 -30.37 -10.16 -1.63
CA GLU A 532 -30.85 -10.88 -2.83
C GLU A 532 -31.55 -9.92 -3.81
N ASP A 533 -32.41 -9.03 -3.33
CA ASP A 533 -33.11 -8.06 -4.18
C ASP A 533 -32.17 -6.99 -4.75
N GLU A 534 -31.22 -6.49 -3.95
CA GLU A 534 -30.22 -5.55 -4.46
C GLU A 534 -29.26 -6.20 -5.49
N VAL A 535 -28.81 -7.44 -5.25
CA VAL A 535 -27.97 -8.16 -6.20
C VAL A 535 -28.74 -8.47 -7.49
N LYS A 536 -30.04 -8.75 -7.46
CA LYS A 536 -30.88 -8.84 -8.67
C LYS A 536 -30.84 -7.54 -9.48
N ARG A 537 -30.81 -6.38 -8.82
CA ARG A 537 -30.68 -5.07 -9.50
C ARG A 537 -29.29 -4.89 -10.13
N VAL A 538 -28.25 -5.40 -9.49
CA VAL A 538 -26.89 -5.45 -10.07
C VAL A 538 -26.88 -6.36 -11.29
N ASN A 539 -27.42 -7.58 -11.18
CA ASN A 539 -27.53 -8.54 -12.27
C ASN A 539 -28.24 -7.95 -13.50
N ALA A 540 -29.31 -7.16 -13.27
CA ALA A 540 -30.07 -6.53 -14.36
C ALA A 540 -29.27 -5.48 -15.17
N LYS A 541 -28.17 -4.97 -14.62
CA LYS A 541 -27.28 -4.02 -15.29
C LYS A 541 -26.12 -4.71 -16.02
N ASN A 542 -25.85 -5.95 -15.64
CA ASN A 542 -24.75 -6.74 -16.18
C ASN A 542 -25.23 -7.71 -17.27
N VAL A 543 -24.27 -8.23 -18.06
CA VAL A 543 -24.57 -9.28 -19.03
C VAL A 543 -24.99 -10.57 -18.32
N SER A 544 -25.95 -11.28 -18.87
CA SER A 544 -26.61 -12.41 -18.21
C SER A 544 -25.66 -13.52 -17.74
N TYR A 545 -24.55 -13.76 -18.42
CA TYR A 545 -23.61 -14.80 -18.02
C TYR A 545 -22.76 -14.41 -16.78
N LYS A 546 -22.72 -13.13 -16.39
CA LYS A 546 -22.08 -12.65 -15.13
C LYS A 546 -23.05 -12.63 -13.95
N ALA A 547 -24.28 -13.08 -14.13
CA ALA A 547 -25.29 -12.98 -13.09
C ALA A 547 -24.92 -13.84 -11.88
N VAL A 548 -24.95 -13.24 -10.69
CA VAL A 548 -24.85 -13.94 -9.42
C VAL A 548 -26.10 -14.78 -9.23
N ALA A 549 -25.91 -16.09 -9.10
CA ALA A 549 -27.00 -17.03 -8.94
C ALA A 549 -27.43 -17.21 -7.48
N LYS A 550 -26.50 -17.03 -6.54
CA LYS A 550 -26.76 -17.20 -5.10
C LYS A 550 -26.07 -16.13 -4.28
N VAL A 551 -26.79 -15.62 -3.27
CA VAL A 551 -26.26 -14.72 -2.25
C VAL A 551 -26.15 -15.49 -0.93
N LYS A 552 -24.98 -15.43 -0.27
CA LYS A 552 -24.73 -15.95 1.08
C LYS A 552 -24.44 -14.80 2.02
N ILE A 553 -25.06 -14.79 3.20
CA ILE A 553 -24.80 -13.80 4.24
C ILE A 553 -23.89 -14.40 5.30
N ARG A 554 -22.84 -13.67 5.62
CA ARG A 554 -21.93 -14.01 6.73
C ARG A 554 -22.34 -13.26 8.00
N ASN A 555 -22.14 -13.91 9.14
CA ASN A 555 -22.29 -13.27 10.44
C ASN A 555 -20.94 -12.82 11.03
N GLU A 556 -19.84 -13.19 10.41
CA GLU A 556 -18.48 -12.88 10.83
C GLU A 556 -17.67 -12.33 9.65
N GLU A 557 -16.65 -11.53 9.94
CA GLU A 557 -15.72 -11.01 8.93
C GLU A 557 -15.06 -12.13 8.13
N PHE A 558 -14.71 -11.84 6.88
CA PHE A 558 -13.90 -12.78 6.11
C PHE A 558 -12.53 -13.00 6.75
N PRO A 559 -11.96 -14.23 6.63
CA PRO A 559 -10.58 -14.46 7.03
C PRO A 559 -9.65 -13.56 6.25
N LYS A 560 -8.82 -12.81 6.97
CA LYS A 560 -7.87 -11.85 6.40
C LYS A 560 -6.43 -12.24 6.73
N ASN A 561 -5.51 -11.82 5.90
CA ASN A 561 -4.10 -11.83 6.23
C ASN A 561 -3.74 -10.60 7.09
N THR A 562 -2.49 -10.47 7.50
CA THR A 562 -1.96 -9.35 8.28
C THR A 562 -2.07 -8.00 7.56
N SER A 563 -2.07 -8.02 6.22
CA SER A 563 -2.33 -6.83 5.37
C SER A 563 -3.81 -6.48 5.24
N ARG A 564 -4.70 -7.10 6.01
CA ARG A 564 -6.16 -6.92 5.96
C ARG A 564 -6.80 -7.33 4.62
N LYS A 565 -6.09 -8.07 3.75
CA LYS A 565 -6.66 -8.62 2.50
C LYS A 565 -7.37 -9.94 2.79
N ILE A 566 -8.54 -10.13 2.17
CA ILE A 566 -9.35 -11.35 2.32
C ILE A 566 -8.59 -12.56 1.75
N THR A 567 -8.54 -13.63 2.54
CA THR A 567 -7.85 -14.87 2.22
C THR A 567 -8.82 -15.85 1.55
N ARG A 568 -9.03 -15.69 0.22
CA ARG A 568 -10.04 -16.42 -0.56
C ARG A 568 -9.91 -17.95 -0.52
N PHE A 569 -8.70 -18.49 -0.39
CA PHE A 569 -8.48 -19.94 -0.36
C PHE A 569 -8.96 -20.61 0.95
N LYS A 570 -9.27 -19.81 1.99
CA LYS A 570 -9.85 -20.28 3.25
C LYS A 570 -11.38 -20.33 3.23
N LEU A 571 -12.03 -19.92 2.14
CA LEU A 571 -13.48 -19.90 2.05
C LEU A 571 -14.04 -21.28 1.71
N ASP A 572 -15.14 -21.63 2.36
CA ASP A 572 -15.96 -22.79 1.96
C ASP A 572 -16.81 -22.40 0.75
N LYS A 573 -16.44 -22.93 -0.41
CA LYS A 573 -17.10 -22.66 -1.69
C LYS A 573 -18.27 -23.58 -1.98
N THR A 574 -18.63 -24.45 -1.04
CA THR A 574 -19.78 -25.34 -1.19
C THR A 574 -21.09 -24.57 -1.01
N VAL A 575 -22.08 -24.91 -1.80
CA VAL A 575 -23.42 -24.31 -1.78
C VAL A 575 -24.47 -25.40 -1.79
N ASP A 576 -25.55 -25.18 -1.03
CA ASP A 576 -26.72 -26.07 -0.97
C ASP A 576 -27.77 -25.66 -1.98
#